data_c2f7b8ad5759c33122ba504c6d768bcc
#
_entry.id   c2f7b8ad5759c33122ba504c6d768bcc
#
_cell.length_a   1.000
_cell.length_b   1.000
_cell.length_c   1.000
_cell.angle_alpha   90.00
_cell.angle_beta   90.00
_cell.angle_gamma   90.00
#
_symmetry.space_group_name_H-M   'P 1'
#
loop_
_entity.id
_entity.type
_entity.pdbx_description
1 polymer ?
#
loop_
_entity_poly.entity_id
_entity_poly.type
_entity_poly.pdbx_seq_one_letter_code
_entity_poly.pdbx_strand_id
1 'polypeptide(L)'
;MATKWKNIIETGKRLLKQHWQVLVSVMLAGCGIFTFYILIAYRTYYPTEKILYFGILGNILLGSGTAYLLEKGLNRKYQNWIPKGDAYYQEWRAEMKKMEHLLQVIGILAFVAAGIFFVLQSKFREYWSWYYNYAAGYVMLFTALIQYMVWQFVRRRFDEKRREMLMGKLEEINQKRIAEALESEKKSLEKVSRSDQLRIDLITNAVSYTHLTLPTKRIV
;
A
#
# COMPACT_ATOMS: atom_id res chain seq x y z
N MET A 1 25.67 37.33 -9.43
CA MET A 1 24.84 37.03 -8.25
C MET A 1 23.36 36.83 -8.58
N ALA A 2 22.74 37.65 -9.41
CA ALA A 2 21.31 37.57 -9.75
C ALA A 2 20.84 36.23 -10.35
N THR A 3 21.63 35.59 -11.20
CA THR A 3 21.31 34.31 -11.82
C THR A 3 21.26 33.14 -10.82
N LYS A 4 22.12 33.15 -9.82
CA LYS A 4 22.15 32.12 -8.76
C LYS A 4 20.91 32.18 -7.87
N TRP A 5 20.45 33.39 -7.54
CA TRP A 5 19.20 33.59 -6.80
C TRP A 5 17.96 33.19 -7.58
N LYS A 6 17.94 33.47 -8.88
CA LYS A 6 16.83 33.11 -9.78
C LYS A 6 16.68 31.57 -9.88
N ASN A 7 17.81 30.86 -10.02
CA ASN A 7 17.82 29.40 -10.02
C ASN A 7 17.37 28.79 -8.68
N ILE A 8 17.77 29.36 -7.55
CA ILE A 8 17.33 28.90 -6.22
C ILE A 8 15.82 29.10 -6.07
N ILE A 9 15.28 30.23 -6.49
CA ILE A 9 13.84 30.53 -6.42
C ILE A 9 13.05 29.60 -7.35
N GLU A 10 13.51 29.32 -8.56
CA GLU A 10 12.85 28.39 -9.49
C GLU A 10 12.89 26.94 -8.98
N THR A 11 14.03 26.51 -8.44
CA THR A 11 14.16 25.20 -7.82
C THR A 11 13.24 25.07 -6.60
N GLY A 12 13.18 26.13 -5.77
CA GLY A 12 12.25 26.20 -4.65
C GLY A 12 10.78 26.11 -5.07
N LYS A 13 10.39 26.84 -6.12
CA LYS A 13 9.02 26.77 -6.68
C LYS A 13 8.68 25.39 -7.23
N ARG A 14 9.61 24.71 -7.91
CA ARG A 14 9.41 23.34 -8.42
C ARG A 14 9.26 22.34 -7.26
N LEU A 15 10.12 22.40 -6.24
CA LEU A 15 10.03 21.58 -5.06
C LEU A 15 8.73 21.83 -4.28
N LEU A 16 8.33 23.08 -4.15
CA LEU A 16 7.08 23.46 -3.50
C LEU A 16 5.87 22.89 -4.28
N LYS A 17 5.85 23.02 -5.61
CA LYS A 17 4.78 22.48 -6.45
C LYS A 17 4.72 20.95 -6.42
N GLN A 18 5.87 20.28 -6.30
CA GLN A 18 5.96 18.82 -6.26
C GLN A 18 5.56 18.24 -4.89
N HIS A 19 5.85 18.99 -3.81
CA HIS A 19 5.64 18.51 -2.43
C HIS A 19 4.59 19.32 -1.65
N TRP A 20 3.86 20.21 -2.31
CA TRP A 20 2.91 21.09 -1.63
C TRP A 20 1.87 20.35 -0.79
N GLN A 21 1.39 19.21 -1.31
CA GLN A 21 0.42 18.36 -0.60
C GLN A 21 0.99 17.78 0.70
N VAL A 22 2.28 17.41 0.72
CA VAL A 22 2.97 16.95 1.93
C VAL A 22 3.11 18.10 2.91
N LEU A 23 3.49 19.30 2.43
CA LEU A 23 3.58 20.48 3.27
C LEU A 23 2.24 20.81 3.93
N VAL A 24 1.16 20.83 3.15
CA VAL A 24 -0.20 21.05 3.69
C VAL A 24 -0.55 20.00 4.74
N SER A 25 -0.22 18.72 4.51
CA SER A 25 -0.51 17.64 5.47
C SER A 25 0.31 17.77 6.75
N VAL A 26 1.57 18.17 6.65
CA VAL A 26 2.42 18.46 7.82
C VAL A 26 1.87 19.68 8.58
N MET A 27 1.43 20.72 7.87
CA MET A 27 0.80 21.88 8.51
C MET A 27 -0.51 21.50 9.21
N LEU A 28 -1.36 20.69 8.58
CA LEU A 28 -2.61 20.21 9.19
C LEU A 28 -2.32 19.41 10.46
N ALA A 29 -1.36 18.46 10.40
CA ALA A 29 -0.95 17.70 11.58
C ALA A 29 -0.39 18.59 12.67
N GLY A 30 0.46 19.58 12.31
CA GLY A 30 1.02 20.57 13.22
C GLY A 30 -0.06 21.46 13.87
N CYS A 31 -1.03 21.93 13.09
CA CYS A 31 -2.20 22.65 13.61
C CYS A 31 -3.02 21.78 14.57
N GLY A 32 -3.20 20.48 14.26
CA GLY A 32 -3.85 19.54 15.17
C GLY A 32 -3.10 19.40 16.50
N ILE A 33 -1.79 19.24 16.47
CA ILE A 33 -0.95 19.19 17.68
C ILE A 33 -1.06 20.51 18.45
N PHE A 34 -1.05 21.65 17.76
CA PHE A 34 -1.16 22.96 18.38
C PHE A 34 -2.52 23.17 19.06
N THR A 35 -3.63 22.69 18.46
CA THR A 35 -4.94 22.72 19.13
C THR A 35 -4.96 21.90 20.42
N PHE A 36 -4.28 20.75 20.45
CA PHE A 36 -4.14 19.95 21.68
C PHE A 36 -3.23 20.65 22.71
N TYR A 37 -2.17 21.31 22.24
CA TYR A 37 -1.34 22.13 23.15
C TYR A 37 -2.15 23.24 23.82
N ILE A 38 -2.95 23.99 23.06
CA ILE A 38 -3.87 25.01 23.60
C ILE A 38 -4.85 24.38 24.62
N LEU A 39 -5.43 23.24 24.28
CA LEU A 39 -6.36 22.52 25.14
C LEU A 39 -5.69 22.14 26.48
N ILE A 40 -4.44 21.67 26.46
CA ILE A 40 -3.70 21.30 27.67
C ILE A 40 -3.30 22.55 28.45
N ALA A 41 -2.78 23.59 27.79
CA ALA A 41 -2.26 24.79 28.42
C ALA A 41 -3.36 25.61 29.10
N TYR A 42 -4.53 25.69 28.47
CA TYR A 42 -5.65 26.51 28.93
C TYR A 42 -6.83 25.71 29.51
N ARG A 43 -6.62 24.42 29.85
CA ARG A 43 -7.67 23.51 30.34
C ARG A 43 -8.45 24.05 31.57
N THR A 44 -7.81 24.87 32.40
CA THR A 44 -8.42 25.46 33.60
C THR A 44 -9.34 26.64 33.30
N TYR A 45 -9.15 27.30 32.16
CA TYR A 45 -9.90 28.49 31.77
C TYR A 45 -11.08 28.20 30.84
N TYR A 46 -11.09 27.03 30.16
CA TYR A 46 -12.12 26.72 29.21
C TYR A 46 -13.25 25.87 29.83
N PRO A 47 -14.53 26.20 29.54
CA PRO A 47 -15.65 25.35 29.86
C PRO A 47 -15.56 24.03 29.07
N THR A 48 -16.18 22.99 29.61
CA THR A 48 -16.14 21.62 29.04
C THR A 48 -16.51 21.57 27.55
N GLU A 49 -17.49 22.35 27.13
CA GLU A 49 -17.93 22.43 25.73
C GLU A 49 -16.81 22.88 24.80
N LYS A 50 -16.07 23.93 25.16
CA LYS A 50 -14.92 24.43 24.37
C LYS A 50 -13.80 23.40 24.30
N ILE A 51 -13.55 22.65 25.37
CA ILE A 51 -12.55 21.57 25.39
C ILE A 51 -12.94 20.47 24.39
N LEU A 52 -14.22 20.10 24.34
CA LEU A 52 -14.72 19.11 23.36
C LEU A 52 -14.60 19.62 21.92
N TYR A 53 -14.96 20.88 21.65
CA TYR A 53 -14.79 21.47 20.31
C TYR A 53 -13.33 21.47 19.85
N PHE A 54 -12.41 21.91 20.70
CA PHE A 54 -10.98 21.88 20.38
C PHE A 54 -10.47 20.43 20.20
N GLY A 55 -11.00 19.49 21.00
CA GLY A 55 -10.70 18.07 20.85
C GLY A 55 -11.14 17.51 19.50
N ILE A 56 -12.34 17.79 19.07
CA ILE A 56 -12.89 17.37 17.77
C ILE A 56 -12.06 18.00 16.63
N LEU A 57 -11.89 19.33 16.68
CA LEU A 57 -11.12 20.05 15.66
C LEU A 57 -9.69 19.51 15.55
N GLY A 58 -9.01 19.32 16.69
CA GLY A 58 -7.67 18.77 16.76
C GLY A 58 -7.59 17.37 16.15
N ASN A 59 -8.57 16.52 16.43
CA ASN A 59 -8.64 15.16 15.86
C ASN A 59 -8.85 15.17 14.34
N ILE A 60 -9.69 16.05 13.81
CA ILE A 60 -9.92 16.18 12.36
C ILE A 60 -8.63 16.64 11.67
N LEU A 61 -7.98 17.68 12.19
CA LEU A 61 -6.76 18.24 11.64
C LEU A 61 -5.60 17.22 11.69
N LEU A 62 -5.38 16.62 12.87
CA LEU A 62 -4.33 15.64 13.08
C LEU A 62 -4.58 14.38 12.24
N GLY A 63 -5.82 13.86 12.26
CA GLY A 63 -6.21 12.66 11.53
C GLY A 63 -6.06 12.83 10.02
N SER A 64 -6.52 13.93 9.45
CA SER A 64 -6.37 14.20 8.01
C SER A 64 -4.91 14.35 7.59
N GLY A 65 -4.10 15.07 8.38
CA GLY A 65 -2.68 15.24 8.13
C GLY A 65 -1.91 13.92 8.21
N THR A 66 -2.09 13.17 9.29
CA THR A 66 -1.40 11.88 9.49
C THR A 66 -1.85 10.81 8.50
N ALA A 67 -3.14 10.75 8.17
CA ALA A 67 -3.68 9.81 7.18
C ALA A 67 -3.01 9.99 5.81
N TYR A 68 -2.93 11.23 5.33
CA TYR A 68 -2.28 11.52 4.04
C TYR A 68 -0.78 11.21 4.06
N LEU A 69 -0.07 11.57 5.14
CA LEU A 69 1.36 11.28 5.29
C LEU A 69 1.62 9.77 5.32
N LEU A 70 0.78 9.02 6.01
CA LEU A 70 0.87 7.55 6.08
C LEU A 70 0.63 6.94 4.70
N GLU A 71 -0.43 7.34 3.99
CA GLU A 71 -0.72 6.85 2.65
C GLU A 71 0.44 7.12 1.68
N LYS A 72 0.98 8.34 1.71
CA LYS A 72 2.10 8.70 0.85
C LYS A 72 3.38 7.95 1.21
N GLY A 73 3.64 7.75 2.51
CA GLY A 73 4.75 6.93 3.00
C GLY A 73 4.65 5.48 2.54
N LEU A 74 3.46 4.87 2.64
CA LEU A 74 3.18 3.53 2.15
C LEU A 74 3.36 3.43 0.64
N ASN A 75 2.80 4.38 -0.11
CA ASN A 75 2.96 4.42 -1.56
C ASN A 75 4.44 4.50 -1.96
N ARG A 76 5.23 5.38 -1.31
CA ARG A 76 6.67 5.50 -1.59
C ARG A 76 7.44 4.23 -1.26
N LYS A 77 7.16 3.61 -0.11
CA LYS A 77 7.84 2.38 0.34
C LYS A 77 7.57 1.21 -0.61
N TYR A 78 6.32 1.07 -1.06
CA TYR A 78 5.89 -0.09 -1.85
C TYR A 78 5.72 0.20 -3.34
N GLN A 79 6.10 1.39 -3.83
CA GLN A 79 5.96 1.76 -5.25
C GLN A 79 6.66 0.76 -6.19
N ASN A 80 7.87 0.36 -5.86
CA ASN A 80 8.71 -0.55 -6.64
C ASN A 80 8.74 -1.98 -6.08
N TRP A 81 7.88 -2.26 -5.10
CA TRP A 81 7.81 -3.60 -4.53
C TRP A 81 7.12 -4.54 -5.51
N ILE A 82 7.85 -5.52 -6.01
CA ILE A 82 7.37 -6.56 -6.90
C ILE A 82 7.61 -7.90 -6.20
N PRO A 83 6.61 -8.79 -6.16
CA PRO A 83 6.76 -10.11 -5.58
C PRO A 83 7.78 -10.94 -6.37
N LYS A 84 8.57 -11.72 -5.67
CA LYS A 84 9.58 -12.61 -6.23
C LYS A 84 9.02 -14.04 -6.27
N GLY A 85 8.24 -14.40 -7.29
CA GLY A 85 7.84 -15.77 -7.54
C GLY A 85 6.38 -16.13 -7.24
N ASP A 86 6.07 -17.42 -7.20
CA ASP A 86 4.70 -17.95 -7.09
C ASP A 86 4.08 -17.80 -5.69
N ALA A 87 4.89 -17.53 -4.66
CA ALA A 87 4.44 -17.28 -3.28
C ALA A 87 3.98 -15.83 -3.02
N TYR A 88 3.75 -15.06 -4.04
CA TYR A 88 3.39 -13.66 -4.06
C TYR A 88 2.39 -13.22 -2.98
N TYR A 89 1.28 -13.94 -2.83
CA TYR A 89 0.25 -13.59 -1.87
C TYR A 89 0.73 -13.74 -0.42
N GLN A 90 1.55 -14.76 -0.15
CA GLN A 90 2.11 -15.00 1.18
C GLN A 90 3.14 -13.94 1.56
N GLU A 91 4.02 -13.54 0.62
CA GLU A 91 5.00 -12.48 0.84
C GLU A 91 4.34 -11.14 1.13
N TRP A 92 3.33 -10.75 0.34
CA TRP A 92 2.56 -9.53 0.57
C TRP A 92 1.84 -9.56 1.92
N ARG A 93 1.20 -10.67 2.26
CA ARG A 93 0.51 -10.86 3.53
C ARG A 93 1.45 -10.74 4.72
N ALA A 94 2.65 -11.31 4.63
CA ALA A 94 3.68 -11.22 5.67
C ALA A 94 4.13 -9.78 5.87
N GLU A 95 4.34 -9.02 4.78
CA GLU A 95 4.77 -7.62 4.85
C GLU A 95 3.67 -6.73 5.44
N MET A 96 2.42 -6.93 5.05
CA MET A 96 1.28 -6.21 5.63
C MET A 96 1.05 -6.54 7.10
N LYS A 97 1.32 -7.77 7.53
CA LYS A 97 1.27 -8.18 8.96
C LYS A 97 2.33 -7.48 9.79
N LYS A 98 3.56 -7.33 9.26
CA LYS A 98 4.62 -6.54 9.93
C LYS A 98 4.20 -5.09 10.12
N MET A 99 3.60 -4.47 9.09
CA MET A 99 3.10 -3.10 9.17
C MET A 99 1.96 -2.97 10.18
N GLU A 100 1.05 -3.94 10.21
CA GLU A 100 -0.04 -3.98 11.19
C GLU A 100 0.51 -4.03 12.61
N HIS A 101 1.48 -4.90 12.87
CA HIS A 101 2.11 -5.05 14.18
C HIS A 101 2.80 -3.74 14.61
N LEU A 102 3.52 -3.09 13.71
CA LEU A 102 4.15 -1.80 13.97
C LEU A 102 3.11 -0.73 14.37
N LEU A 103 2.00 -0.63 13.63
CA LEU A 103 0.92 0.31 13.95
C LEU A 103 0.22 -0.03 15.27
N GLN A 104 0.09 -1.32 15.61
CA GLN A 104 -0.44 -1.76 16.90
C GLN A 104 0.47 -1.32 18.04
N VAL A 105 1.78 -1.52 17.92
CA VAL A 105 2.76 -1.10 18.95
C VAL A 105 2.71 0.42 19.13
N ILE A 106 2.71 1.19 18.05
CA ILE A 106 2.59 2.66 18.12
C ILE A 106 1.27 3.08 18.79
N GLY A 107 0.16 2.44 18.42
CA GLY A 107 -1.15 2.70 19.01
C GLY A 107 -1.20 2.41 20.52
N ILE A 108 -0.63 1.29 20.96
CA ILE A 108 -0.52 0.93 22.37
C ILE A 108 0.33 1.96 23.12
N LEU A 109 1.50 2.35 22.58
CA LEU A 109 2.36 3.36 23.19
C LEU A 109 1.66 4.71 23.31
N ALA A 110 0.91 5.13 22.28
CA ALA A 110 0.13 6.38 22.31
C ALA A 110 -0.98 6.32 23.37
N PHE A 111 -1.67 5.16 23.49
CA PHE A 111 -2.71 4.96 24.50
C PHE A 111 -2.15 4.95 25.91
N VAL A 112 -1.02 4.28 26.15
CA VAL A 112 -0.31 4.30 27.43
C VAL A 112 0.13 5.71 27.81
N ALA A 113 0.71 6.47 26.87
CA ALA A 113 1.10 7.86 27.10
C ALA A 113 -0.10 8.74 27.46
N ALA A 114 -1.23 8.58 26.78
CA ALA A 114 -2.47 9.29 27.09
C ALA A 114 -3.03 8.88 28.47
N GLY A 115 -2.92 7.60 28.84
CA GLY A 115 -3.29 7.10 30.18
C GLY A 115 -2.42 7.67 31.29
N ILE A 116 -1.10 7.72 31.09
CA ILE A 116 -0.16 8.37 32.01
C ILE A 116 -0.51 9.85 32.17
N PHE A 117 -0.76 10.55 31.06
CA PHE A 117 -1.20 11.95 31.10
C PHE A 117 -2.48 12.10 31.93
N PHE A 118 -3.47 11.23 31.73
CA PHE A 118 -4.72 11.23 32.48
C PHE A 118 -4.49 11.02 33.99
N VAL A 119 -3.65 10.06 34.37
CA VAL A 119 -3.31 9.78 35.78
C VAL A 119 -2.54 10.93 36.42
N LEU A 120 -1.54 11.47 35.74
CA LEU A 120 -0.80 12.63 36.22
C LEU A 120 -1.73 13.84 36.43
N GLN A 121 -2.63 14.04 35.48
CA GLN A 121 -3.63 15.08 35.57
C GLN A 121 -4.55 14.88 36.79
N SER A 122 -4.94 13.66 37.13
CA SER A 122 -5.78 13.37 38.30
C SER A 122 -5.07 13.60 39.64
N LYS A 123 -3.74 13.29 39.72
CA LYS A 123 -2.95 13.53 40.94
C LYS A 123 -2.69 15.01 41.23
N PHE A 124 -2.49 15.84 40.20
CA PHE A 124 -2.34 17.29 40.38
C PHE A 124 -3.61 17.99 40.86
N ARG A 125 -4.78 17.30 40.82
CA ARG A 125 -6.05 17.77 41.34
C ARG A 125 -6.05 18.01 42.86
N GLU A 126 -5.37 17.17 43.65
CA GLU A 126 -5.33 17.29 45.10
C GLU A 126 -4.70 18.61 45.55
N TYR A 127 -3.81 19.21 44.75
CA TYR A 127 -3.15 20.47 45.03
C TYR A 127 -3.97 21.72 44.62
N TRP A 128 -4.90 21.62 43.62
CA TRP A 128 -5.64 22.77 43.06
C TRP A 128 -7.14 22.45 42.90
N SER A 129 -7.86 22.36 44.01
CA SER A 129 -9.17 21.71 44.09
C SER A 129 -10.35 22.37 43.40
N TRP A 130 -10.23 23.56 42.82
CA TRP A 130 -11.41 24.34 42.41
C TRP A 130 -11.78 24.34 40.93
N TYR A 131 -10.92 23.92 39.99
CA TYR A 131 -11.23 24.00 38.56
C TYR A 131 -10.63 22.85 37.77
N TYR A 132 -11.00 21.64 38.12
CA TYR A 132 -10.44 20.51 37.43
C TYR A 132 -11.40 19.93 36.36
N ASN A 133 -10.99 20.03 35.07
CA ASN A 133 -11.80 19.52 33.99
C ASN A 133 -11.22 18.19 33.44
N TYR A 134 -11.84 17.07 33.83
CA TYR A 134 -11.46 15.75 33.30
C TYR A 134 -11.66 15.61 31.78
N ALA A 135 -12.43 16.50 31.16
CA ALA A 135 -12.71 16.43 29.73
C ALA A 135 -11.44 16.42 28.88
N ALA A 136 -10.37 17.16 29.30
CA ALA A 136 -9.12 17.17 28.58
C ALA A 136 -8.42 15.78 28.59
N GLY A 137 -8.47 15.06 29.72
CA GLY A 137 -7.92 13.71 29.82
C GLY A 137 -8.69 12.71 28.95
N TYR A 138 -10.03 12.76 28.99
CA TYR A 138 -10.85 11.94 28.11
C TYR A 138 -10.61 12.25 26.64
N VAL A 139 -10.51 13.53 26.25
CA VAL A 139 -10.20 13.91 24.88
C VAL A 139 -8.89 13.32 24.43
N MET A 140 -7.84 13.30 25.27
CA MET A 140 -6.55 12.70 24.92
C MET A 140 -6.63 11.18 24.73
N LEU A 141 -7.35 10.47 25.62
CA LEU A 141 -7.57 9.02 25.48
C LEU A 141 -8.33 8.70 24.18
N PHE A 142 -9.42 9.42 23.91
CA PHE A 142 -10.18 9.23 22.68
C PHE A 142 -9.36 9.61 21.44
N THR A 143 -8.49 10.61 21.53
CA THR A 143 -7.59 10.98 20.44
C THR A 143 -6.68 9.81 20.06
N ALA A 144 -6.07 9.13 21.03
CA ALA A 144 -5.22 7.98 20.75
C ALA A 144 -5.99 6.86 20.03
N LEU A 145 -7.22 6.57 20.46
CA LEU A 145 -8.09 5.58 19.81
C LEU A 145 -8.50 6.01 18.38
N ILE A 146 -8.94 7.25 18.21
CA ILE A 146 -9.36 7.78 16.90
C ILE A 146 -8.20 7.74 15.91
N GLN A 147 -7.02 8.20 16.31
CA GLN A 147 -5.84 8.19 15.43
C GLN A 147 -5.43 6.76 15.07
N TYR A 148 -5.47 5.82 16.01
CA TYR A 148 -5.24 4.40 15.71
C TYR A 148 -6.25 3.85 14.69
N MET A 149 -7.55 4.17 14.84
CA MET A 149 -8.57 3.74 13.88
C MET A 149 -8.35 4.35 12.49
N VAL A 150 -7.99 5.64 12.40
CA VAL A 150 -7.65 6.32 11.14
C VAL A 150 -6.46 5.62 10.47
N TRP A 151 -5.39 5.33 11.20
CA TRP A 151 -4.21 4.67 10.64
C TRP A 151 -4.52 3.25 10.17
N GLN A 152 -5.32 2.46 10.91
CA GLN A 152 -5.76 1.14 10.48
C GLN A 152 -6.64 1.21 9.23
N PHE A 153 -7.52 2.20 9.14
CA PHE A 153 -8.35 2.42 7.97
C PHE A 153 -7.50 2.73 6.72
N VAL A 154 -6.55 3.66 6.83
CA VAL A 154 -5.64 4.01 5.72
C VAL A 154 -4.84 2.78 5.28
N ARG A 155 -4.29 2.00 6.23
CA ARG A 155 -3.57 0.76 5.93
C ARG A 155 -4.43 -0.24 5.18
N ARG A 156 -5.67 -0.48 5.64
CA ARG A 156 -6.60 -1.42 4.98
C ARG A 156 -6.93 -0.97 3.56
N ARG A 157 -7.27 0.30 3.38
CA ARG A 157 -7.51 0.89 2.05
C ARG A 157 -6.31 0.75 1.12
N PHE A 158 -5.12 0.98 1.64
CA PHE A 158 -3.89 0.80 0.88
C PHE A 158 -3.68 -0.68 0.49
N ASP A 159 -3.87 -1.61 1.42
CA ASP A 159 -3.76 -3.05 1.18
C ASP A 159 -4.74 -3.52 0.09
N GLU A 160 -6.01 -3.15 0.19
CA GLU A 160 -7.04 -3.47 -0.81
C GLU A 160 -6.66 -2.96 -2.21
N LYS A 161 -6.37 -1.67 -2.33
CA LYS A 161 -5.98 -1.04 -3.60
C LYS A 161 -4.72 -1.68 -4.21
N ARG A 162 -3.77 -2.04 -3.37
CA ARG A 162 -2.53 -2.67 -3.83
C ARG A 162 -2.75 -4.11 -4.28
N ARG A 163 -3.58 -4.88 -3.57
CA ARG A 163 -3.97 -6.23 -3.98
C ARG A 163 -4.63 -6.24 -5.34
N GLU A 164 -5.60 -5.36 -5.58
CA GLU A 164 -6.28 -5.25 -6.87
C GLU A 164 -5.28 -5.01 -8.02
N MET A 165 -4.37 -4.03 -7.86
CA MET A 165 -3.35 -3.75 -8.87
C MET A 165 -2.42 -4.94 -9.14
N LEU A 166 -2.09 -5.69 -8.10
CA LEU A 166 -1.17 -6.79 -8.20
C LEU A 166 -1.85 -8.04 -8.80
N MET A 167 -3.12 -8.27 -8.46
CA MET A 167 -3.91 -9.34 -9.09
C MET A 167 -4.07 -9.10 -10.60
N GLY A 168 -4.34 -7.86 -11.02
CA GLY A 168 -4.41 -7.51 -12.44
C GLY A 168 -3.09 -7.78 -13.18
N LYS A 169 -1.94 -7.46 -12.58
CA LYS A 169 -0.63 -7.77 -13.15
C LYS A 169 -0.36 -9.28 -13.21
N LEU A 170 -0.74 -10.03 -12.19
CA LEU A 170 -0.58 -11.49 -12.18
C LEU A 170 -1.40 -12.15 -13.28
N GLU A 171 -2.63 -11.68 -13.46
CA GLU A 171 -3.51 -12.17 -14.53
C GLU A 171 -2.91 -11.87 -15.91
N GLU A 172 -2.38 -10.68 -16.14
CA GLU A 172 -1.68 -10.35 -17.39
C GLU A 172 -0.46 -11.27 -17.65
N ILE A 173 0.32 -11.56 -16.61
CA ILE A 173 1.46 -12.48 -16.72
C ILE A 173 1.00 -13.91 -17.03
N ASN A 174 -0.05 -14.37 -16.35
CA ASN A 174 -0.61 -15.70 -16.60
C ASN A 174 -1.17 -15.84 -18.02
N GLN A 175 -1.89 -14.82 -18.51
CA GLN A 175 -2.39 -14.82 -19.90
C GLN A 175 -1.24 -14.89 -20.91
N LYS A 176 -0.14 -14.15 -20.69
CA LYS A 176 1.06 -14.24 -21.54
C LYS A 176 1.67 -15.64 -21.51
N ARG A 177 1.84 -16.25 -20.31
CA ARG A 177 2.36 -17.63 -20.19
C ARG A 177 1.48 -18.65 -20.88
N ILE A 178 0.15 -18.53 -20.77
CA ILE A 178 -0.80 -19.40 -21.46
C ILE A 178 -0.66 -19.23 -22.98
N ALA A 179 -0.60 -18.01 -23.49
CA ALA A 179 -0.42 -17.74 -24.92
C ALA A 179 0.89 -18.31 -25.45
N GLU A 180 2.01 -18.14 -24.73
CA GLU A 180 3.32 -18.71 -25.09
C GLU A 180 3.30 -20.25 -25.06
N ALA A 181 2.63 -20.87 -24.08
CA ALA A 181 2.46 -22.32 -24.00
C ALA A 181 1.66 -22.86 -25.19
N LEU A 182 0.53 -22.22 -25.52
CA LEU A 182 -0.30 -22.59 -26.67
C LEU A 182 0.46 -22.45 -27.99
N GLU A 183 1.25 -21.40 -28.16
CA GLU A 183 2.08 -21.21 -29.34
C GLU A 183 3.17 -22.29 -29.46
N SER A 184 3.80 -22.66 -28.35
CA SER A 184 4.79 -23.74 -28.31
C SER A 184 4.19 -25.10 -28.64
N GLU A 185 2.99 -25.38 -28.11
CA GLU A 185 2.25 -26.59 -28.40
C GLU A 185 1.83 -26.65 -29.88
N LYS A 186 1.32 -25.56 -30.44
CA LYS A 186 1.02 -25.47 -31.87
C LYS A 186 2.23 -25.75 -32.74
N LYS A 187 3.39 -25.16 -32.43
CA LYS A 187 4.65 -25.45 -33.14
C LYS A 187 5.09 -26.89 -33.01
N SER A 188 4.87 -27.54 -31.88
CA SER A 188 5.18 -28.96 -31.69
C SER A 188 4.23 -29.87 -32.53
N LEU A 189 2.94 -29.56 -32.54
CA LEU A 189 1.96 -30.27 -33.38
C LEU A 189 2.25 -30.11 -34.86
N GLU A 190 2.64 -28.94 -35.34
CA GLU A 190 3.06 -28.72 -36.73
C GLU A 190 4.30 -29.55 -37.09
N LYS A 191 5.27 -29.69 -36.18
CA LYS A 191 6.46 -30.55 -36.39
C LYS A 191 6.07 -32.02 -36.48
N VAL A 192 5.17 -32.49 -35.58
CA VAL A 192 4.66 -33.87 -35.62
C VAL A 192 3.91 -34.15 -36.93
N SER A 193 3.00 -33.25 -37.31
CA SER A 193 2.25 -33.35 -38.55
C SER A 193 3.15 -33.43 -39.80
N ARG A 194 4.19 -32.57 -39.87
CA ARG A 194 5.19 -32.64 -40.96
C ARG A 194 5.96 -33.95 -40.96
N SER A 195 6.33 -34.45 -39.78
CA SER A 195 7.03 -35.74 -39.65
C SER A 195 6.19 -36.88 -40.13
N ASP A 196 4.89 -36.89 -39.79
CA ASP A 196 3.95 -37.92 -40.22
C ASP A 196 3.70 -37.85 -41.75
N GLN A 197 3.63 -36.62 -42.29
CA GLN A 197 3.49 -36.45 -43.76
C GLN A 197 4.72 -36.99 -44.48
N LEU A 198 5.93 -36.71 -44.01
CA LEU A 198 7.18 -37.28 -44.56
C LEU A 198 7.20 -38.82 -44.47
N ARG A 199 6.71 -39.40 -43.37
CA ARG A 199 6.56 -40.87 -43.24
C ARG A 199 5.62 -41.47 -44.29
N ILE A 200 4.45 -40.82 -44.48
CA ILE A 200 3.47 -41.24 -45.48
C ILE A 200 4.08 -41.14 -46.87
N ASP A 201 4.78 -40.07 -47.22
CA ASP A 201 5.41 -39.90 -48.52
C ASP A 201 6.53 -40.94 -48.75
N LEU A 202 7.31 -41.28 -47.75
CA LEU A 202 8.34 -42.32 -47.81
C LEU A 202 7.69 -43.71 -48.03
N ILE A 203 6.65 -44.04 -47.32
CA ILE A 203 5.92 -45.32 -47.49
C ILE A 203 5.31 -45.39 -48.87
N THR A 204 4.67 -44.34 -49.36
CA THR A 204 4.06 -44.27 -50.68
C THR A 204 5.11 -44.43 -51.79
N ASN A 205 6.25 -43.77 -51.65
CA ASN A 205 7.35 -43.95 -52.59
C ASN A 205 7.92 -45.35 -52.55
N ALA A 206 8.16 -45.94 -51.37
CA ALA A 206 8.66 -47.31 -51.22
C ALA A 206 7.70 -48.34 -51.86
N VAL A 207 6.37 -48.20 -51.68
CA VAL A 207 5.37 -49.04 -52.28
C VAL A 207 5.40 -48.90 -53.81
N SER A 208 5.49 -47.66 -54.33
CA SER A 208 5.59 -47.42 -55.79
C SER A 208 6.84 -48.03 -56.40
N TYR A 209 8.00 -47.95 -55.74
CA TYR A 209 9.21 -48.59 -56.19
C TYR A 209 9.11 -50.13 -56.17
N THR A 210 8.44 -50.71 -55.18
CA THR A 210 8.27 -52.15 -55.07
C THR A 210 7.38 -52.66 -56.19
N HIS A 211 6.35 -51.93 -56.58
CA HIS A 211 5.47 -52.29 -57.75
C HIS A 211 6.21 -52.12 -59.06
N LEU A 212 7.10 -51.21 -59.25
CA LEU A 212 7.87 -51.03 -60.49
C LEU A 212 9.00 -52.09 -60.67
N THR A 213 9.50 -52.66 -59.57
CA THR A 213 10.60 -53.63 -59.61
C THR A 213 10.19 -55.08 -59.55
N LEU A 214 8.92 -55.40 -59.37
CA LEU A 214 8.43 -56.74 -59.47
C LEU A 214 8.44 -57.17 -60.95
N PRO A 215 9.30 -58.12 -61.34
CA PRO A 215 9.31 -58.60 -62.65
C PRO A 215 7.97 -59.35 -62.90
N THR A 216 7.26 -58.92 -63.91
CA THR A 216 6.12 -59.65 -64.43
C THR A 216 6.62 -61.01 -64.83
N LYS A 217 6.52 -62.01 -63.95
CA LYS A 217 6.74 -63.41 -64.30
C LYS A 217 5.60 -63.80 -65.27
N ARG A 218 5.88 -63.70 -66.59
CA ARG A 218 5.08 -64.26 -67.61
C ARG A 218 5.11 -65.79 -67.41
N ILE A 219 4.00 -66.35 -66.93
CA ILE A 219 3.76 -67.77 -66.92
C ILE A 219 3.37 -68.11 -68.37
N VAL A 220 4.24 -68.88 -69.05
CA VAL A 220 3.96 -69.53 -70.28
C VAL A 220 3.52 -70.93 -69.96
#